data_87688c06903eb0b4bb4dcc6d42cfcacf
#
_entry.id   87688c06903eb0b4bb4dcc6d42cfcacf
#
_cell.length_a   1.000
_cell.length_b   1.000
_cell.length_c   1.000
_cell.angle_alpha   90.00
_cell.angle_beta   90.00
_cell.angle_gamma   90.00
#
_symmetry.space_group_name_H-M   'P 1'
#
loop_
_entity.id
_entity.type
_entity.pdbx_description
1 polymer ?
#
loop_
_entity_poly.entity_id
_entity_poly.type
_entity_poly.pdbx_seq_one_letter_code
_entity_poly.pdbx_strand_id
1 'polypeptide(L)'
;MSFKQELKELTHEQIWQKYCGFLDISMEEYMQIQLRLLQEQLMLFAKSELGRRIMGGKVPQTVTEFRKTVPLTTYDDYADILLPKNEGALPAPPVVWLETTWESGSHPSKVAPYSEEMLSVYKNNILAGLVLATSTGRGKFHVSATQRALYGLAPLPYPTGLLPLLVKSELDLQFLPPLKEALKMSFAEQNRVGFRQSMQGGIDLLFGMSSIIYGITKNFSLSRSATGEKQKRVLCGPRMLWRILNAKYRSFRDGTPVRPADLFRLNGFICVGTDSALFKDDLERAWGCRPLEIAGGTEPTCIATETWSKNGLIFFPDACFYEFIPESDMLKNMEDPTYTPRTFLMDELVANENYEIVITVLKGGAFVRYRVGDMYRCLRLKNEQDNIHLPQFEYIDRVPKVIDIAGFTRITERAINKVIEVSRLPIADWFARKQYDDQKRSFMHLYVEIDEAAEGRGEFTRQLIRDHMSIYFRHYDHDYHDLKKLLGIEPLQVTLLTRGIIAEYAQKTGKPIRRMNPPQQEIVNLLYLQNGEMGRGGDGFCR
;
A
#
# COMPACT_ATOMS: atom_id res chain seq x y z
N MET A 1 -1.76 20.75 23.78
CA MET A 1 -0.33 21.08 23.56
C MET A 1 0.06 20.52 22.21
N SER A 2 0.71 21.29 21.33
CA SER A 2 1.19 20.78 20.05
C SER A 2 2.49 19.98 20.26
N PHE A 3 2.80 19.05 19.35
CA PHE A 3 4.03 18.27 19.43
C PHE A 3 5.31 19.14 19.47
N LYS A 4 5.28 20.29 18.79
CA LYS A 4 6.35 21.31 18.89
C LYS A 4 6.55 21.85 20.30
N GLN A 5 5.46 22.03 21.06
CA GLN A 5 5.55 22.46 22.45
C GLN A 5 6.05 21.31 23.34
N GLU A 6 5.58 20.10 23.10
CA GLU A 6 6.01 18.90 23.81
C GLU A 6 7.51 18.63 23.64
N LEU A 7 8.07 18.82 22.43
CA LEU A 7 9.52 18.74 22.19
C LEU A 7 10.36 19.71 23.03
N LYS A 8 9.75 20.77 23.58
CA LYS A 8 10.44 21.74 24.44
C LYS A 8 10.24 21.49 25.93
N GLU A 9 9.08 20.93 26.29
CA GLU A 9 8.63 20.83 27.69
C GLU A 9 8.76 19.41 28.26
N LEU A 10 8.69 18.37 27.41
CA LEU A 10 8.74 16.98 27.83
C LEU A 10 10.12 16.38 27.58
N THR A 11 10.47 15.40 28.40
CA THR A 11 11.66 14.56 28.17
C THR A 11 11.45 13.62 26.99
N HIS A 12 12.54 13.11 26.41
CA HIS A 12 12.47 12.09 25.36
C HIS A 12 11.68 10.86 25.79
N GLU A 13 11.82 10.42 27.04
CA GLU A 13 11.05 9.29 27.59
C GLU A 13 9.56 9.58 27.67
N GLN A 14 9.15 10.77 28.09
CA GLN A 14 7.74 11.14 28.13
C GLN A 14 7.11 11.20 26.72
N ILE A 15 7.85 11.73 25.74
CA ILE A 15 7.41 11.75 24.34
C ILE A 15 7.34 10.30 23.81
N TRP A 16 8.34 9.47 24.13
CA TRP A 16 8.34 8.08 23.75
C TRP A 16 7.12 7.34 24.29
N GLN A 17 6.88 7.44 25.59
CA GLN A 17 5.73 6.78 26.22
C GLN A 17 4.40 7.24 25.62
N LYS A 18 4.28 8.51 25.28
CA LYS A 18 3.06 9.05 24.70
C LYS A 18 2.77 8.53 23.29
N TYR A 19 3.77 8.47 22.42
CA TYR A 19 3.59 8.17 20.99
C TYR A 19 4.03 6.76 20.61
N CYS A 20 5.04 6.22 21.24
CA CYS A 20 5.63 4.92 20.93
C CYS A 20 5.54 3.90 22.08
N GLY A 21 4.91 4.25 23.21
CA GLY A 21 4.78 3.39 24.39
C GLY A 21 4.03 2.08 24.12
N PHE A 22 3.24 2.01 23.04
CA PHE A 22 2.63 0.76 22.57
C PHE A 22 3.65 -0.32 22.19
N LEU A 23 4.91 0.04 21.95
CA LEU A 23 6.00 -0.89 21.67
C LEU A 23 6.57 -1.54 22.94
N ASP A 24 6.32 -0.94 24.10
CA ASP A 24 6.85 -1.37 25.40
C ASP A 24 5.87 -2.28 26.17
N ILE A 25 4.63 -2.49 25.66
CA ILE A 25 3.61 -3.30 26.33
C ILE A 25 3.72 -4.79 26.02
N SER A 26 3.17 -5.60 26.89
CA SER A 26 3.01 -7.03 26.68
C SER A 26 1.86 -7.34 25.71
N MET A 27 1.80 -8.58 25.18
CA MET A 27 0.67 -9.04 24.37
C MET A 27 -0.64 -9.01 25.17
N GLU A 28 -0.61 -9.32 26.44
CA GLU A 28 -1.80 -9.28 27.30
C GLU A 28 -2.35 -7.85 27.42
N GLU A 29 -1.48 -6.87 27.68
CA GLU A 29 -1.88 -5.44 27.73
C GLU A 29 -2.38 -4.95 26.37
N TYR A 30 -1.74 -5.36 25.27
CA TYR A 30 -2.20 -5.07 23.93
C TYR A 30 -3.64 -5.59 23.71
N MET A 31 -3.92 -6.84 24.04
CA MET A 31 -5.25 -7.43 23.90
C MET A 31 -6.28 -6.78 24.83
N GLN A 32 -5.90 -6.40 26.05
CA GLN A 32 -6.79 -5.64 26.94
C GLN A 32 -7.22 -4.30 26.33
N ILE A 33 -6.28 -3.57 25.70
CA ILE A 33 -6.59 -2.32 24.96
C ILE A 33 -7.56 -2.61 23.81
N GLN A 34 -7.26 -3.63 22.98
CA GLN A 34 -8.06 -4.03 21.85
C GLN A 34 -9.50 -4.38 22.26
N LEU A 35 -9.67 -5.21 23.26
CA LEU A 35 -10.99 -5.67 23.72
C LEU A 35 -11.82 -4.53 24.32
N ARG A 36 -11.20 -3.66 25.12
CA ARG A 36 -11.87 -2.50 25.70
C ARG A 36 -12.36 -1.53 24.60
N LEU A 37 -11.49 -1.21 23.64
CA LEU A 37 -11.83 -0.29 22.56
C LEU A 37 -12.86 -0.90 21.59
N LEU A 38 -12.82 -2.22 21.37
CA LEU A 38 -13.88 -2.90 20.63
C LEU A 38 -15.24 -2.72 21.29
N GLN A 39 -15.35 -2.93 22.62
CA GLN A 39 -16.61 -2.75 23.32
C GLN A 39 -17.13 -1.30 23.23
N GLU A 40 -16.26 -0.31 23.40
CA GLU A 40 -16.60 1.09 23.19
C GLU A 40 -17.16 1.35 21.76
N GLN A 41 -16.49 0.79 20.74
CA GLN A 41 -16.92 0.93 19.34
C GLN A 41 -18.25 0.23 19.08
N LEU A 42 -18.46 -0.96 19.58
CA LEU A 42 -19.72 -1.69 19.39
C LEU A 42 -20.92 -0.96 20.03
N MET A 43 -20.72 -0.28 21.16
CA MET A 43 -21.75 0.55 21.79
C MET A 43 -22.09 1.79 20.92
N LEU A 44 -21.10 2.42 20.30
CA LEU A 44 -21.31 3.52 19.35
C LEU A 44 -22.05 3.01 18.10
N PHE A 45 -21.58 1.90 17.58
CA PHE A 45 -22.09 1.30 16.34
C PHE A 45 -23.56 0.90 16.49
N ALA A 46 -23.94 0.28 17.61
CA ALA A 46 -25.32 -0.13 17.89
C ALA A 46 -26.34 1.02 17.90
N LYS A 47 -25.91 2.24 18.19
CA LYS A 47 -26.78 3.42 18.18
C LYS A 47 -27.04 3.93 16.76
N SER A 48 -26.20 3.60 15.80
CA SER A 48 -26.31 4.04 14.40
C SER A 48 -27.27 3.16 13.60
N GLU A 49 -27.78 3.67 12.50
CA GLU A 49 -28.57 2.90 11.54
C GLU A 49 -27.73 1.77 10.92
N LEU A 50 -26.51 2.14 10.47
CA LEU A 50 -25.54 1.22 9.89
C LEU A 50 -25.22 0.05 10.84
N GLY A 51 -24.97 0.36 12.12
CA GLY A 51 -24.66 -0.66 13.12
C GLY A 51 -25.83 -1.59 13.40
N ARG A 52 -27.06 -1.06 13.52
CA ARG A 52 -28.26 -1.89 13.68
C ARG A 52 -28.45 -2.85 12.49
N ARG A 53 -28.17 -2.37 11.28
CA ARG A 53 -28.27 -3.19 10.07
C ARG A 53 -27.27 -4.35 10.08
N ILE A 54 -26.01 -4.10 10.39
CA ILE A 54 -24.96 -5.11 10.35
C ILE A 54 -25.01 -6.07 11.54
N MET A 55 -25.28 -5.57 12.74
CA MET A 55 -25.30 -6.38 13.96
C MET A 55 -26.67 -6.97 14.33
N GLY A 56 -27.73 -6.69 13.55
CA GLY A 56 -29.09 -7.17 13.85
C GLY A 56 -29.68 -6.60 15.16
N GLY A 57 -29.19 -5.43 15.60
CA GLY A 57 -29.66 -4.73 16.80
C GLY A 57 -29.20 -5.31 18.14
N LYS A 58 -28.31 -6.31 18.14
CA LYS A 58 -27.73 -6.89 19.36
C LYS A 58 -26.26 -6.48 19.48
N VAL A 59 -25.86 -6.08 20.70
CA VAL A 59 -24.47 -5.76 21.01
C VAL A 59 -23.80 -6.99 21.62
N PRO A 60 -22.81 -7.60 20.96
CA PRO A 60 -22.06 -8.72 21.51
C PRO A 60 -21.37 -8.32 22.80
N GLN A 61 -21.43 -9.18 23.82
CA GLN A 61 -20.82 -8.93 25.13
C GLN A 61 -19.39 -9.45 25.25
N THR A 62 -19.03 -10.40 24.40
CA THR A 62 -17.69 -11.00 24.37
C THR A 62 -17.16 -11.03 22.93
N VAL A 63 -15.84 -11.10 22.80
CA VAL A 63 -15.18 -11.24 21.48
C VAL A 63 -15.59 -12.55 20.79
N THR A 64 -15.84 -13.61 21.54
CA THR A 64 -16.32 -14.89 21.00
C THR A 64 -17.73 -14.73 20.41
N GLU A 65 -18.63 -14.05 21.11
CA GLU A 65 -19.96 -13.73 20.60
C GLU A 65 -19.87 -12.82 19.38
N PHE A 66 -19.02 -11.77 19.41
CA PHE A 66 -18.76 -10.86 18.30
C PHE A 66 -18.34 -11.62 17.04
N ARG A 67 -17.32 -12.47 17.13
CA ARG A 67 -16.84 -13.29 16.00
C ARG A 67 -17.91 -14.25 15.45
N LYS A 68 -18.82 -14.73 16.30
CA LYS A 68 -19.88 -15.68 15.95
C LYS A 68 -21.10 -15.01 15.33
N THR A 69 -21.49 -13.82 15.80
CA THR A 69 -22.79 -13.22 15.49
C THR A 69 -22.70 -12.06 14.49
N VAL A 70 -21.59 -11.33 14.45
CA VAL A 70 -21.38 -10.26 13.49
C VAL A 70 -20.71 -10.82 12.24
N PRO A 71 -21.27 -10.61 11.04
CA PRO A 71 -20.70 -11.16 9.80
C PRO A 71 -19.38 -10.47 9.44
N LEU A 72 -18.54 -11.16 8.66
CA LEU A 72 -17.48 -10.52 7.89
C LEU A 72 -18.13 -9.66 6.81
N THR A 73 -17.63 -8.43 6.62
CA THR A 73 -18.23 -7.46 5.70
C THR A 73 -17.26 -7.08 4.58
N THR A 74 -17.85 -6.60 3.50
CA THR A 74 -17.16 -6.02 2.33
C THR A 74 -17.72 -4.62 2.07
N TYR A 75 -17.21 -3.89 1.09
CA TYR A 75 -17.71 -2.54 0.81
C TYR A 75 -19.16 -2.52 0.33
N ASP A 76 -19.64 -3.61 -0.27
CA ASP A 76 -21.03 -3.75 -0.72
C ASP A 76 -22.03 -3.59 0.44
N ASP A 77 -21.65 -3.95 1.67
CA ASP A 77 -22.47 -3.82 2.87
C ASP A 77 -22.64 -2.36 3.35
N TYR A 78 -21.85 -1.44 2.81
CA TYR A 78 -21.78 -0.03 3.21
C TYR A 78 -22.09 0.96 2.08
N ALA A 79 -22.00 0.54 0.83
CA ALA A 79 -21.96 1.41 -0.34
C ALA A 79 -23.18 2.34 -0.47
N ASP A 80 -24.37 1.85 -0.16
CA ASP A 80 -25.63 2.59 -0.22
C ASP A 80 -25.73 3.72 0.83
N ILE A 81 -24.95 3.64 1.91
CA ILE A 81 -24.84 4.66 2.95
C ILE A 81 -23.63 5.59 2.70
N LEU A 82 -22.47 5.01 2.36
CA LEU A 82 -21.23 5.76 2.28
C LEU A 82 -21.09 6.54 0.97
N LEU A 83 -21.48 5.97 -0.18
CA LEU A 83 -21.38 6.67 -1.46
C LEU A 83 -22.24 7.94 -1.54
N PRO A 84 -23.50 7.97 -1.08
CA PRO A 84 -24.26 9.20 -0.98
C PRO A 84 -23.89 10.08 0.21
N LYS A 85 -22.91 9.66 1.04
CA LYS A 85 -22.45 10.38 2.24
C LYS A 85 -23.58 10.64 3.25
N ASN A 86 -24.38 9.60 3.56
CA ASN A 86 -25.46 9.68 4.53
C ASN A 86 -24.94 9.72 5.97
N GLU A 87 -24.65 10.92 6.47
CA GLU A 87 -24.06 11.16 7.80
C GLU A 87 -24.97 10.69 8.95
N GLY A 88 -26.30 10.77 8.77
CA GLY A 88 -27.26 10.39 9.80
C GLY A 88 -27.27 8.90 10.12
N ALA A 89 -26.77 8.04 9.23
CA ALA A 89 -26.67 6.60 9.43
C ALA A 89 -25.39 6.15 10.16
N LEU A 90 -24.41 7.04 10.35
CA LEU A 90 -23.07 6.71 10.85
C LEU A 90 -23.01 6.64 12.39
N PRO A 91 -22.02 5.89 12.95
CA PRO A 91 -21.81 5.80 14.40
C PRO A 91 -21.28 7.09 15.04
N ALA A 92 -20.60 7.94 14.25
CA ALA A 92 -20.15 9.26 14.67
C ALA A 92 -20.21 10.24 13.47
N PRO A 93 -20.41 11.55 13.72
CA PRO A 93 -20.42 12.54 12.65
C PRO A 93 -19.03 12.65 12.01
N PRO A 94 -18.94 12.60 10.68
CA PRO A 94 -17.66 12.73 9.99
C PRO A 94 -17.24 14.22 9.91
N VAL A 95 -15.95 14.47 10.06
CA VAL A 95 -15.34 15.80 9.83
C VAL A 95 -14.62 15.86 8.49
N VAL A 96 -14.30 14.70 7.90
CA VAL A 96 -13.74 14.59 6.55
C VAL A 96 -14.16 13.28 5.90
N TRP A 97 -14.34 13.33 4.59
CA TRP A 97 -14.56 12.16 3.74
C TRP A 97 -13.34 11.94 2.87
N LEU A 98 -12.82 10.72 2.90
CA LEU A 98 -11.69 10.32 2.07
C LEU A 98 -12.14 9.32 1.01
N GLU A 99 -11.36 9.23 -0.06
CA GLU A 99 -11.64 8.36 -1.18
C GLU A 99 -10.47 7.42 -1.43
N THR A 100 -10.78 6.19 -1.88
CA THR A 100 -9.74 5.25 -2.33
C THR A 100 -9.24 5.64 -3.70
N THR A 101 -8.05 5.16 -4.05
CA THR A 101 -7.63 5.05 -5.44
C THR A 101 -8.65 4.21 -6.22
N TRP A 102 -8.67 4.42 -7.52
CA TRP A 102 -9.62 3.73 -8.40
C TRP A 102 -9.43 2.20 -8.31
N GLU A 103 -10.55 1.48 -8.17
CA GLU A 103 -10.60 0.03 -8.22
C GLU A 103 -11.66 -0.38 -9.23
N SER A 104 -11.27 -1.17 -10.21
CA SER A 104 -12.22 -1.68 -11.17
C SER A 104 -13.17 -2.68 -10.50
N GLY A 105 -14.45 -2.37 -10.47
CA GLY A 105 -15.43 -3.21 -9.79
C GLY A 105 -16.82 -2.59 -9.75
N SER A 106 -17.63 -2.99 -8.75
CA SER A 106 -18.97 -2.44 -8.53
C SER A 106 -18.92 -1.00 -8.02
N HIS A 107 -17.85 -0.66 -7.29
CA HIS A 107 -17.63 0.65 -6.68
C HIS A 107 -16.23 1.15 -7.06
N PRO A 108 -16.10 1.86 -8.19
CA PRO A 108 -14.80 2.31 -8.71
C PRO A 108 -14.02 3.22 -7.74
N SER A 109 -14.73 4.02 -6.96
CA SER A 109 -14.16 4.80 -5.86
C SER A 109 -14.95 4.47 -4.60
N LYS A 110 -14.26 4.12 -3.53
CA LYS A 110 -14.84 3.88 -2.22
C LYS A 110 -14.64 5.13 -1.37
N VAL A 111 -15.60 5.41 -0.51
CA VAL A 111 -15.61 6.59 0.35
C VAL A 111 -15.61 6.14 1.80
N ALA A 112 -14.79 6.75 2.63
CA ALA A 112 -14.69 6.48 4.05
C ALA A 112 -14.87 7.75 4.87
N PRO A 113 -15.76 7.76 5.90
CA PRO A 113 -15.95 8.86 6.83
C PRO A 113 -14.91 8.81 7.94
N TYR A 114 -14.43 9.96 8.36
CA TYR A 114 -13.51 10.09 9.48
C TYR A 114 -14.09 11.00 10.54
N SER A 115 -14.24 10.49 11.77
CA SER A 115 -14.61 11.26 12.95
C SER A 115 -13.43 12.11 13.44
N GLU A 116 -13.67 13.04 14.36
CA GLU A 116 -12.62 13.83 14.99
C GLU A 116 -11.65 12.96 15.80
N GLU A 117 -12.18 11.97 16.52
CA GLU A 117 -11.40 11.02 17.30
C GLU A 117 -10.52 10.12 16.41
N MET A 118 -11.04 9.65 15.27
CA MET A 118 -10.24 8.93 14.29
C MET A 118 -9.08 9.77 13.75
N LEU A 119 -9.32 11.06 13.44
CA LEU A 119 -8.25 11.96 12.99
C LEU A 119 -7.21 12.22 14.10
N SER A 120 -7.64 12.26 15.36
CA SER A 120 -6.72 12.39 16.50
C SER A 120 -5.80 11.18 16.63
N VAL A 121 -6.34 9.96 16.51
CA VAL A 121 -5.55 8.72 16.50
C VAL A 121 -4.62 8.70 15.29
N TYR A 122 -5.14 8.98 14.10
CA TYR A 122 -4.34 9.03 12.88
C TYR A 122 -3.15 9.99 13.00
N LYS A 123 -3.39 11.19 13.54
CA LYS A 123 -2.33 12.18 13.80
C LYS A 123 -1.27 11.64 14.76
N ASN A 124 -1.67 11.02 15.87
CA ASN A 124 -0.75 10.47 16.86
C ASN A 124 0.09 9.32 16.25
N ASN A 125 -0.51 8.45 15.44
CA ASN A 125 0.18 7.36 14.76
C ASN A 125 1.20 7.86 13.73
N ILE A 126 0.88 8.95 13.02
CA ILE A 126 1.84 9.61 12.12
C ILE A 126 2.99 10.25 12.90
N LEU A 127 2.72 10.87 14.05
CA LEU A 127 3.78 11.42 14.91
C LEU A 127 4.65 10.32 15.50
N ALA A 128 4.06 9.18 15.90
CA ALA A 128 4.82 7.99 16.28
C ALA A 128 5.74 7.52 15.15
N GLY A 129 5.22 7.42 13.92
CA GLY A 129 6.03 7.09 12.74
C GLY A 129 7.18 8.08 12.51
N LEU A 130 6.96 9.38 12.73
CA LEU A 130 8.01 10.39 12.63
C LEU A 130 9.09 10.23 13.72
N VAL A 131 8.68 9.98 14.96
CA VAL A 131 9.61 9.66 16.06
C VAL A 131 10.43 8.43 15.69
N LEU A 132 9.80 7.34 15.25
CA LEU A 132 10.47 6.09 14.90
C LEU A 132 11.37 6.21 13.67
N ALA A 133 10.97 6.99 12.65
CA ALA A 133 11.79 7.21 11.45
C ALA A 133 13.11 7.91 11.75
N THR A 134 13.12 8.74 12.79
CA THR A 134 14.32 9.48 13.25
C THR A 134 15.04 8.79 14.40
N SER A 135 14.55 7.64 14.87
CA SER A 135 15.11 6.90 16.00
C SER A 135 16.26 6.00 15.58
N THR A 136 17.25 5.92 16.46
CA THR A 136 18.39 4.97 16.38
C THR A 136 18.29 3.84 17.42
N GLY A 137 17.28 3.88 18.29
CA GLY A 137 16.99 2.93 19.34
C GLY A 137 15.81 3.44 20.18
N ARG A 138 15.32 2.62 21.11
CA ARG A 138 14.22 2.99 22.02
C ARG A 138 14.53 4.33 22.71
N GLY A 139 13.61 5.30 22.57
CA GLY A 139 13.73 6.64 23.17
C GLY A 139 14.82 7.55 22.59
N LYS A 140 15.60 7.09 21.61
CA LYS A 140 16.70 7.86 21.00
C LYS A 140 16.29 8.36 19.61
N PHE A 141 15.53 9.44 19.56
CA PHE A 141 15.05 10.05 18.32
C PHE A 141 15.57 11.48 18.12
N HIS A 142 15.52 11.97 16.87
CA HIS A 142 16.05 13.27 16.46
C HIS A 142 15.02 14.08 15.66
N VAL A 143 13.86 14.35 16.26
CA VAL A 143 12.85 15.25 15.67
C VAL A 143 13.17 16.69 16.07
N SER A 144 13.19 17.60 15.10
CA SER A 144 13.28 19.04 15.34
C SER A 144 11.99 19.73 14.90
N ALA A 145 11.60 20.78 15.62
CA ALA A 145 10.40 21.54 15.33
C ALA A 145 10.42 22.22 13.95
N THR A 146 11.61 22.51 13.41
CA THR A 146 11.80 23.22 12.15
C THR A 146 12.73 22.42 11.24
N GLN A 147 12.16 21.64 10.31
CA GLN A 147 12.90 20.80 9.34
C GLN A 147 12.29 20.99 7.95
N ARG A 148 13.11 20.76 6.93
CA ARG A 148 12.69 20.79 5.53
C ARG A 148 12.25 19.39 5.09
N ALA A 149 10.99 19.26 4.69
CA ALA A 149 10.38 17.99 4.34
C ALA A 149 10.02 17.96 2.84
N LEU A 150 10.67 17.07 2.09
CA LEU A 150 10.21 16.70 0.75
C LEU A 150 9.13 15.63 0.90
N TYR A 151 8.03 15.79 0.18
CA TYR A 151 6.95 14.80 0.19
C TYR A 151 6.45 14.48 -1.22
N GLY A 152 6.30 13.17 -1.48
CA GLY A 152 5.75 12.60 -2.71
C GLY A 152 4.54 11.73 -2.37
N LEU A 153 3.46 12.37 -1.89
CA LEU A 153 2.22 11.72 -1.44
C LEU A 153 1.06 12.19 -2.30
N ALA A 154 0.10 11.30 -2.57
CA ALA A 154 -1.11 11.65 -3.29
C ALA A 154 -1.92 12.70 -2.48
N PRO A 155 -2.45 13.76 -3.14
CA PRO A 155 -3.19 14.83 -2.47
C PRO A 155 -4.57 14.35 -1.99
N LEU A 156 -5.31 15.20 -1.28
CA LEU A 156 -6.73 14.98 -1.05
C LEU A 156 -7.48 14.78 -2.38
N PRO A 157 -8.48 13.90 -2.44
CA PRO A 157 -9.20 13.26 -1.33
C PRO A 157 -8.57 11.96 -0.78
N TYR A 158 -7.37 11.60 -1.20
CA TYR A 158 -6.70 10.39 -0.70
C TYR A 158 -6.19 10.58 0.73
N PRO A 159 -6.16 9.52 1.58
CA PRO A 159 -5.74 9.62 2.98
C PRO A 159 -4.31 10.13 3.16
N THR A 160 -3.41 9.84 2.21
CA THR A 160 -2.03 10.36 2.22
C THR A 160 -1.97 11.88 2.12
N GLY A 161 -2.98 12.53 1.54
CA GLY A 161 -3.09 13.99 1.46
C GLY A 161 -3.37 14.67 2.82
N LEU A 162 -3.91 13.94 3.79
CA LEU A 162 -4.08 14.44 5.16
C LEU A 162 -2.75 14.51 5.92
N LEU A 163 -1.80 13.62 5.64
CA LEU A 163 -0.55 13.51 6.40
C LEU A 163 0.20 14.85 6.52
N PRO A 164 0.50 15.57 5.44
CA PRO A 164 1.19 16.85 5.56
C PRO A 164 0.39 17.91 6.33
N LEU A 165 -0.95 17.87 6.26
CA LEU A 165 -1.82 18.81 6.96
C LEU A 165 -1.82 18.55 8.46
N LEU A 166 -1.94 17.28 8.87
CA LEU A 166 -1.90 16.87 10.27
C LEU A 166 -0.54 17.18 10.91
N VAL A 167 0.55 16.84 10.23
CA VAL A 167 1.90 17.13 10.75
C VAL A 167 2.17 18.63 10.83
N LYS A 168 1.66 19.43 9.88
CA LYS A 168 1.82 20.89 9.92
C LYS A 168 1.13 21.55 11.11
N SER A 169 0.02 21.00 11.61
CA SER A 169 -0.63 21.51 12.80
C SER A 169 0.21 21.30 14.08
N GLU A 170 1.13 20.35 14.05
CA GLU A 170 1.93 19.91 15.18
C GLU A 170 3.39 20.42 15.13
N LEU A 171 3.94 20.62 13.95
CA LEU A 171 5.33 21.04 13.70
C LEU A 171 5.43 22.13 12.64
N ASP A 172 6.40 23.03 12.78
CA ASP A 172 6.68 24.09 11.78
C ASP A 172 7.54 23.54 10.61
N LEU A 173 7.14 22.41 10.04
CA LEU A 173 7.88 21.84 8.91
C LEU A 173 7.75 22.72 7.66
N GLN A 174 8.87 22.93 6.99
CA GLN A 174 8.91 23.55 5.67
C GLN A 174 8.71 22.45 4.60
N PHE A 175 7.45 22.27 4.19
CA PHE A 175 7.11 21.35 3.12
C PHE A 175 7.60 21.83 1.75
N LEU A 176 8.10 20.91 0.93
CA LEU A 176 8.59 21.16 -0.42
C LEU A 176 7.82 20.28 -1.44
N PRO A 177 6.99 20.89 -2.31
CA PRO A 177 6.62 22.30 -2.35
C PRO A 177 5.74 22.72 -1.16
N PRO A 178 5.58 24.05 -0.91
CA PRO A 178 4.66 24.53 0.13
C PRO A 178 3.25 24.00 -0.09
N LEU A 179 2.56 23.57 0.98
CA LEU A 179 1.25 22.91 0.88
C LEU A 179 0.21 23.70 0.08
N LYS A 180 0.17 25.03 0.26
CA LYS A 180 -0.75 25.91 -0.48
C LYS A 180 -0.51 25.94 -1.99
N GLU A 181 0.75 25.77 -2.40
CA GLU A 181 1.12 25.71 -3.82
C GLU A 181 0.82 24.31 -4.39
N ALA A 182 1.11 23.27 -3.60
CA ALA A 182 0.90 21.89 -3.99
C ALA A 182 -0.57 21.57 -4.33
N LEU A 183 -1.53 22.17 -3.62
CA LEU A 183 -2.96 22.02 -3.90
C LEU A 183 -3.38 22.44 -5.33
N LYS A 184 -2.55 23.23 -6.02
CA LYS A 184 -2.81 23.71 -7.39
C LYS A 184 -2.03 22.92 -8.45
N MET A 185 -1.26 21.92 -8.03
CA MET A 185 -0.36 21.16 -8.90
C MET A 185 -0.91 19.75 -9.12
N SER A 186 -0.64 19.19 -10.29
CA SER A 186 -0.78 17.74 -10.47
C SER A 186 0.25 17.00 -9.61
N PHE A 187 -0.02 15.73 -9.29
CA PHE A 187 0.89 14.92 -8.50
C PHE A 187 2.31 14.85 -9.10
N ALA A 188 2.41 14.66 -10.42
CA ALA A 188 3.71 14.66 -11.11
C ALA A 188 4.43 16.02 -11.01
N GLU A 189 3.69 17.12 -11.11
CA GLU A 189 4.25 18.47 -11.00
C GLU A 189 4.71 18.76 -9.56
N GLN A 190 3.92 18.37 -8.56
CA GLN A 190 4.27 18.47 -7.14
C GLN A 190 5.62 17.79 -6.86
N ASN A 191 5.80 16.55 -7.31
CA ASN A 191 7.05 15.81 -7.13
C ASN A 191 8.23 16.51 -7.82
N ARG A 192 8.04 16.98 -9.07
CA ARG A 192 9.08 17.71 -9.83
C ARG A 192 9.47 19.02 -9.16
N VAL A 193 8.49 19.82 -8.73
CA VAL A 193 8.73 21.12 -8.08
C VAL A 193 9.38 20.93 -6.71
N GLY A 194 8.87 20.00 -5.90
CA GLY A 194 9.42 19.69 -4.58
C GLY A 194 10.88 19.26 -4.66
N PHE A 195 11.20 18.34 -5.58
CA PHE A 195 12.58 17.92 -5.81
C PHE A 195 13.48 19.07 -6.26
N ARG A 196 13.02 19.93 -7.18
CA ARG A 196 13.77 21.12 -7.60
C ARG A 196 14.02 22.09 -6.45
N GLN A 197 13.03 22.33 -5.58
CA GLN A 197 13.17 23.18 -4.40
C GLN A 197 14.11 22.55 -3.34
N SER A 198 14.15 21.22 -3.25
CA SER A 198 15.08 20.52 -2.37
C SER A 198 16.55 20.79 -2.74
N MET A 199 16.83 20.97 -4.03
CA MET A 199 18.18 21.33 -4.52
C MET A 199 18.63 22.75 -4.13
N GLN A 200 17.74 23.63 -3.66
CA GLN A 200 18.11 24.98 -3.23
C GLN A 200 18.77 24.99 -1.84
N GLY A 201 18.29 24.18 -0.90
CA GLY A 201 18.74 24.24 0.49
C GLY A 201 18.86 22.90 1.22
N GLY A 202 18.66 21.78 0.53
CA GLY A 202 18.63 20.45 1.12
C GLY A 202 17.27 20.08 1.73
N ILE A 203 17.22 18.87 2.27
CA ILE A 203 16.07 18.32 3.02
C ILE A 203 16.57 17.53 4.22
N ASP A 204 15.76 17.49 5.26
CA ASP A 204 16.00 16.75 6.49
C ASP A 204 15.09 15.52 6.60
N LEU A 205 13.87 15.62 6.06
CA LEU A 205 12.85 14.58 6.07
C LEU A 205 12.38 14.27 4.66
N LEU A 206 12.09 13.00 4.40
CA LEU A 206 11.49 12.52 3.16
C LEU A 206 10.26 11.68 3.47
N PHE A 207 9.11 12.05 2.89
CA PHE A 207 7.86 11.31 2.96
C PHE A 207 7.42 10.94 1.55
N GLY A 208 7.08 9.69 1.29
CA GLY A 208 6.58 9.39 -0.05
C GLY A 208 6.13 7.97 -0.27
N MET A 209 5.48 7.78 -1.39
CA MET A 209 5.17 6.45 -1.90
C MET A 209 6.46 5.80 -2.40
N SER A 210 6.73 4.58 -1.95
CA SER A 210 7.99 3.86 -2.21
C SER A 210 8.29 3.75 -3.69
N SER A 211 7.31 3.40 -4.51
CA SER A 211 7.42 3.29 -5.97
C SER A 211 7.79 4.61 -6.64
N ILE A 212 7.22 5.73 -6.18
CA ILE A 212 7.49 7.08 -6.70
C ILE A 212 8.90 7.53 -6.32
N ILE A 213 9.28 7.37 -5.05
CA ILE A 213 10.63 7.73 -4.59
C ILE A 213 11.68 6.87 -5.32
N TYR A 214 11.39 5.59 -5.54
CA TYR A 214 12.26 4.71 -6.31
C TYR A 214 12.42 5.19 -7.75
N GLY A 215 11.32 5.55 -8.43
CA GLY A 215 11.34 6.14 -9.78
C GLY A 215 12.18 7.41 -9.85
N ILE A 216 11.99 8.34 -8.90
CA ILE A 216 12.80 9.57 -8.78
C ILE A 216 14.29 9.22 -8.59
N THR A 217 14.59 8.22 -7.75
CA THR A 217 15.94 7.77 -7.46
C THR A 217 16.65 7.22 -8.70
N LYS A 218 15.96 6.40 -9.48
CA LYS A 218 16.50 5.86 -10.75
C LYS A 218 16.76 6.96 -11.77
N ASN A 219 15.81 7.88 -11.94
CA ASN A 219 15.94 9.02 -12.85
C ASN A 219 17.03 9.99 -12.39
N PHE A 220 17.32 10.07 -11.11
CA PHE A 220 18.41 10.89 -10.57
C PHE A 220 19.77 10.48 -11.13
N SER A 221 20.02 9.18 -11.22
CA SER A 221 21.25 8.62 -11.81
C SER A 221 21.31 8.81 -13.33
N LEU A 222 20.15 8.86 -13.98
CA LEU A 222 20.00 8.93 -15.44
C LEU A 222 19.87 10.37 -15.99
N SER A 223 19.79 11.40 -15.14
CA SER A 223 19.58 12.82 -15.55
C SER A 223 20.65 13.38 -16.50
N ARG A 224 21.57 12.57 -16.97
CA ARG A 224 22.51 12.92 -18.04
C ARG A 224 21.98 12.70 -19.46
N SER A 225 20.84 12.03 -19.66
CA SER A 225 20.51 11.53 -21.02
C SER A 225 19.11 11.83 -21.57
N ALA A 226 18.13 12.28 -20.79
CA ALA A 226 16.73 12.15 -21.23
C ALA A 226 15.91 13.44 -21.45
N THR A 227 16.38 14.64 -21.14
CA THR A 227 15.55 15.84 -21.37
C THR A 227 16.34 16.97 -22.02
N GLY A 228 16.11 17.14 -23.32
CA GLY A 228 16.52 18.31 -24.10
C GLY A 228 15.81 19.62 -23.72
N GLU A 229 15.07 19.66 -22.60
CA GLU A 229 14.54 20.89 -22.05
C GLU A 229 15.65 21.64 -21.31
N LYS A 230 15.90 22.89 -21.73
CA LYS A 230 16.79 23.83 -21.04
C LYS A 230 16.35 23.93 -19.56
N GLN A 231 17.02 23.18 -18.68
CA GLN A 231 16.79 23.28 -17.24
C GLN A 231 17.02 24.74 -16.82
N LYS A 232 15.96 25.40 -16.33
CA LYS A 232 16.10 26.70 -15.66
C LYS A 232 17.12 26.51 -14.53
N ARG A 233 18.18 27.33 -14.52
CA ARG A 233 19.25 27.29 -13.51
C ARG A 233 18.60 27.34 -12.13
N VAL A 234 18.79 26.29 -11.32
CA VAL A 234 18.38 26.27 -9.92
C VAL A 234 19.41 27.08 -9.13
N LEU A 235 18.97 28.16 -8.50
CA LEU A 235 19.79 28.91 -7.55
C LEU A 235 20.01 28.05 -6.31
N CYS A 236 21.19 27.46 -6.21
CA CYS A 236 21.57 26.65 -5.03
C CYS A 236 22.22 27.55 -3.98
N GLY A 237 21.85 27.32 -2.69
CA GLY A 237 22.57 27.94 -1.58
C GLY A 237 24.03 27.46 -1.52
N PRO A 238 24.93 28.23 -0.87
CA PRO A 238 26.37 27.94 -0.88
C PRO A 238 26.72 26.54 -0.33
N ARG A 239 26.02 26.08 0.68
CA ARG A 239 26.21 24.72 1.24
C ARG A 239 25.83 23.62 0.23
N MET A 240 24.73 23.80 -0.50
CA MET A 240 24.29 22.84 -1.51
C MET A 240 25.20 22.87 -2.73
N LEU A 241 25.66 24.05 -3.15
CA LEU A 241 26.63 24.19 -4.23
C LEU A 241 27.93 23.43 -3.91
N TRP A 242 28.43 23.58 -2.69
CA TRP A 242 29.60 22.84 -2.23
C TRP A 242 29.39 21.32 -2.25
N ARG A 243 28.22 20.84 -1.77
CA ARG A 243 27.85 19.42 -1.82
C ARG A 243 27.82 18.90 -3.25
N ILE A 244 27.23 19.65 -4.17
CA ILE A 244 27.15 19.29 -5.61
C ILE A 244 28.55 19.19 -6.22
N LEU A 245 29.42 20.17 -5.95
CA LEU A 245 30.79 20.15 -6.45
C LEU A 245 31.58 18.97 -5.89
N ASN A 246 31.47 18.72 -4.60
CA ASN A 246 32.15 17.59 -3.96
C ASN A 246 31.60 16.23 -4.45
N ALA A 247 30.29 16.12 -4.63
CA ALA A 247 29.67 14.93 -5.20
C ALA A 247 30.12 14.65 -6.64
N LYS A 248 30.21 15.68 -7.48
CA LYS A 248 30.74 15.57 -8.84
C LYS A 248 32.22 15.19 -8.86
N TYR A 249 33.03 15.79 -7.97
CA TYR A 249 34.44 15.45 -7.85
C TYR A 249 34.64 13.98 -7.46
N ARG A 250 33.89 13.49 -6.44
CA ARG A 250 33.93 12.08 -6.04
C ARG A 250 33.46 11.16 -7.16
N SER A 251 32.35 11.50 -7.80
CA SER A 251 31.81 10.75 -8.96
C SER A 251 32.84 10.61 -10.07
N PHE A 252 33.55 11.69 -10.38
CA PHE A 252 34.64 11.66 -11.37
C PHE A 252 35.83 10.80 -10.92
N ARG A 253 36.26 10.96 -9.67
CA ARG A 253 37.41 10.22 -9.11
C ARG A 253 37.13 8.72 -9.01
N ASP A 254 35.93 8.35 -8.51
CA ASP A 254 35.58 6.97 -8.15
C ASP A 254 34.81 6.23 -9.28
N GLY A 255 34.52 6.92 -10.39
CA GLY A 255 33.75 6.34 -11.52
C GLY A 255 32.30 5.98 -11.19
N THR A 256 31.77 6.46 -10.04
CA THR A 256 30.42 6.12 -9.56
C THR A 256 29.44 7.26 -9.81
N PRO A 257 28.15 6.98 -10.13
CA PRO A 257 27.16 8.03 -10.34
C PRO A 257 26.85 8.77 -9.02
N VAL A 258 26.55 10.08 -9.11
CA VAL A 258 26.09 10.86 -7.96
C VAL A 258 24.76 10.31 -7.44
N ARG A 259 24.68 10.07 -6.15
CA ARG A 259 23.49 9.57 -5.46
C ARG A 259 22.81 10.69 -4.66
N PRO A 260 21.51 10.57 -4.35
CA PRO A 260 20.84 11.50 -3.43
C PRO A 260 21.58 11.70 -2.09
N ALA A 261 22.15 10.64 -1.50
CA ALA A 261 22.92 10.68 -0.26
C ALA A 261 24.17 11.59 -0.32
N ASP A 262 24.70 11.84 -1.51
CA ASP A 262 25.85 12.72 -1.69
C ASP A 262 25.45 14.21 -1.57
N LEU A 263 24.15 14.51 -1.77
CA LEU A 263 23.58 15.86 -1.72
C LEU A 263 22.76 16.13 -0.46
N PHE A 264 21.97 15.13 -0.02
CA PHE A 264 21.03 15.25 1.08
C PHE A 264 21.52 14.43 2.30
N ARG A 265 21.17 14.90 3.49
CA ARG A 265 21.37 14.15 4.74
C ARG A 265 20.05 14.07 5.45
N LEU A 266 19.39 12.94 5.30
CA LEU A 266 18.10 12.71 5.91
C LEU A 266 18.26 12.35 7.39
N ASN A 267 17.44 12.99 8.23
CA ASN A 267 17.24 12.60 9.63
C ASN A 267 16.15 11.53 9.75
N GLY A 268 15.16 11.57 8.86
CA GLY A 268 14.07 10.59 8.79
C GLY A 268 13.59 10.38 7.37
N PHE A 269 13.22 9.13 7.07
CA PHE A 269 12.68 8.72 5.78
C PHE A 269 11.49 7.80 6.03
N ILE A 270 10.29 8.23 5.61
CA ILE A 270 9.05 7.48 5.76
C ILE A 270 8.53 7.10 4.39
N CYS A 271 8.25 5.82 4.21
CA CYS A 271 7.62 5.27 3.02
C CYS A 271 6.25 4.69 3.33
N VAL A 272 5.36 4.83 2.35
CA VAL A 272 4.05 4.17 2.31
C VAL A 272 3.88 3.49 0.95
N GLY A 273 3.01 2.48 0.88
CA GLY A 273 2.66 1.81 -0.38
C GLY A 273 2.82 0.30 -0.32
N THR A 274 2.20 -0.37 -1.27
CA THR A 274 2.08 -1.83 -1.32
C THR A 274 3.37 -2.57 -1.61
N ASP A 275 4.31 -1.92 -2.31
CA ASP A 275 5.57 -2.54 -2.75
C ASP A 275 6.80 -2.06 -1.95
N SER A 276 6.59 -1.50 -0.75
CA SER A 276 7.66 -0.84 0.05
C SER A 276 8.85 -1.76 0.33
N ALA A 277 8.61 -2.99 0.73
CA ALA A 277 9.65 -3.97 1.03
C ALA A 277 10.59 -4.23 -0.16
N LEU A 278 10.06 -4.24 -1.39
CA LEU A 278 10.82 -4.47 -2.62
C LEU A 278 11.89 -3.42 -2.88
N PHE A 279 11.62 -2.15 -2.50
CA PHE A 279 12.48 -1.01 -2.81
C PHE A 279 13.42 -0.61 -1.66
N LYS A 280 13.18 -1.10 -0.46
CA LYS A 280 13.78 -0.61 0.79
C LYS A 280 15.30 -0.57 0.78
N ASP A 281 15.95 -1.65 0.34
CA ASP A 281 17.41 -1.74 0.30
C ASP A 281 18.03 -0.84 -0.79
N ASP A 282 17.35 -0.70 -1.94
CA ASP A 282 17.79 0.20 -3.00
C ASP A 282 17.67 1.67 -2.58
N LEU A 283 16.58 2.01 -1.89
CA LEU A 283 16.36 3.35 -1.35
C LEU A 283 17.38 3.69 -0.26
N GLU A 284 17.67 2.76 0.65
CA GLU A 284 18.70 2.92 1.67
C GLU A 284 20.07 3.20 1.05
N ARG A 285 20.47 2.40 0.05
CA ARG A 285 21.75 2.59 -0.66
C ARG A 285 21.83 3.94 -1.38
N ALA A 286 20.70 4.39 -1.94
CA ALA A 286 20.67 5.63 -2.71
C ALA A 286 20.61 6.88 -1.83
N TRP A 287 19.84 6.84 -0.73
CA TRP A 287 19.57 8.00 0.14
C TRP A 287 20.43 8.02 1.41
N GLY A 288 21.12 6.91 1.73
CA GLY A 288 21.94 6.79 2.94
C GLY A 288 21.12 6.75 4.24
N CYS A 289 19.83 6.50 4.12
CA CYS A 289 18.88 6.37 5.22
C CYS A 289 17.87 5.29 4.88
N ARG A 290 17.75 4.25 5.71
CA ARG A 290 16.75 3.20 5.52
C ARG A 290 15.35 3.78 5.71
N PRO A 291 14.42 3.59 4.77
CA PRO A 291 13.05 4.05 4.97
C PRO A 291 12.34 3.26 6.07
N LEU A 292 11.59 3.97 6.90
CA LEU A 292 10.59 3.40 7.80
C LEU A 292 9.30 3.23 7.04
N GLU A 293 8.72 2.06 7.11
CA GLU A 293 7.42 1.78 6.51
C GLU A 293 6.28 2.09 7.48
N ILE A 294 5.25 2.75 6.96
CA ILE A 294 3.96 2.92 7.62
C ILE A 294 2.91 2.28 6.74
N ALA A 295 2.06 1.45 7.35
CA ALA A 295 0.94 0.81 6.68
C ALA A 295 -0.38 1.47 7.06
N GLY A 296 -1.28 1.55 6.09
CA GLY A 296 -2.62 2.11 6.26
C GLY A 296 -3.38 2.14 4.95
N GLY A 297 -4.57 2.65 4.99
CA GLY A 297 -5.46 2.75 3.84
C GLY A 297 -6.57 3.76 4.07
N THR A 298 -7.49 3.83 3.13
CA THR A 298 -8.61 4.77 3.22
C THR A 298 -9.59 4.36 4.32
N GLU A 299 -9.88 3.07 4.44
CA GLU A 299 -10.82 2.56 5.42
C GLU A 299 -10.17 2.40 6.81
N PRO A 300 -8.93 1.83 6.92
CA PRO A 300 -8.35 1.53 8.23
C PRO A 300 -7.57 2.66 8.88
N THR A 301 -7.34 3.79 8.21
CA THR A 301 -6.43 4.86 8.67
C THR A 301 -4.94 4.47 8.60
N CYS A 302 -4.11 4.95 9.54
CA CYS A 302 -2.74 4.52 9.75
C CYS A 302 -2.75 3.42 10.82
N ILE A 303 -2.59 2.17 10.40
CA ILE A 303 -2.77 1.00 11.29
C ILE A 303 -1.48 0.41 11.82
N ALA A 304 -0.36 0.59 11.14
CA ALA A 304 0.89 -0.03 11.55
C ALA A 304 2.11 0.82 11.18
N THR A 305 3.18 0.62 11.91
CA THR A 305 4.48 1.22 11.65
C THR A 305 5.59 0.22 11.98
N GLU A 306 6.73 0.38 11.35
CA GLU A 306 7.94 -0.31 11.79
C GLU A 306 8.54 0.35 13.03
N THR A 307 9.48 -0.33 13.65
CA THR A 307 10.28 0.17 14.78
C THR A 307 11.51 0.94 14.27
N TRP A 308 12.37 1.37 15.18
CA TRP A 308 13.68 1.98 14.86
C TRP A 308 14.59 1.05 14.05
N SER A 309 14.45 -0.26 14.18
CA SER A 309 15.20 -1.25 13.39
C SER A 309 14.71 -1.39 11.96
N LYS A 310 13.51 -0.85 11.66
CA LYS A 310 12.90 -0.81 10.31
C LYS A 310 12.82 -2.19 9.65
N ASN A 311 12.37 -3.17 10.44
CA ASN A 311 12.30 -4.58 10.05
C ASN A 311 11.05 -5.26 10.62
N GLY A 312 9.92 -4.98 10.00
CA GLY A 312 8.61 -5.52 10.32
C GLY A 312 7.68 -4.52 10.99
N LEU A 313 6.45 -4.53 10.50
CA LEU A 313 5.35 -3.66 10.93
C LEU A 313 4.75 -4.17 12.24
N ILE A 314 4.38 -3.26 13.12
CA ILE A 314 3.62 -3.52 14.34
C ILE A 314 2.33 -2.71 14.25
N PHE A 315 1.20 -3.35 14.51
CA PHE A 315 -0.11 -2.72 14.45
C PHE A 315 -0.37 -1.86 15.69
N PHE A 316 -0.86 -0.64 15.49
CA PHE A 316 -1.27 0.26 16.57
C PHE A 316 -2.51 -0.30 17.29
N PRO A 317 -2.51 -0.41 18.62
CA PRO A 317 -3.60 -1.04 19.35
C PRO A 317 -4.90 -0.25 19.37
N ASP A 318 -4.89 1.03 18.98
CA ASP A 318 -5.98 1.99 19.13
C ASP A 318 -6.60 2.47 17.80
N ALA A 319 -6.03 2.08 16.65
CA ALA A 319 -6.56 2.47 15.35
C ALA A 319 -7.75 1.59 14.93
N CYS A 320 -7.55 0.28 14.99
CA CYS A 320 -8.55 -0.74 14.65
C CYS A 320 -8.51 -1.89 15.67
N PHE A 321 -9.59 -2.62 15.77
CA PHE A 321 -9.57 -3.99 16.30
C PHE A 321 -9.26 -4.92 15.14
N TYR A 322 -8.29 -5.82 15.33
CA TYR A 322 -7.75 -6.66 14.26
C TYR A 322 -8.16 -8.12 14.41
N GLU A 323 -8.58 -8.69 13.30
CA GLU A 323 -8.74 -10.12 13.10
C GLU A 323 -7.96 -10.54 11.86
N PHE A 324 -7.57 -11.79 11.78
CA PHE A 324 -6.70 -12.35 10.75
C PHE A 324 -7.30 -13.64 10.20
N ILE A 325 -7.54 -13.70 8.87
CA ILE A 325 -7.99 -14.90 8.17
C ILE A 325 -6.74 -15.61 7.62
N PRO A 326 -6.45 -16.88 8.02
CA PRO A 326 -5.36 -17.64 7.42
C PRO A 326 -5.51 -17.73 5.89
N GLU A 327 -4.41 -17.68 5.16
CA GLU A 327 -4.41 -17.77 3.69
C GLU A 327 -5.16 -19.00 3.20
N SER A 328 -5.02 -20.15 3.86
CA SER A 328 -5.74 -21.38 3.50
C SER A 328 -7.27 -21.24 3.61
N ASP A 329 -7.77 -20.53 4.61
CA ASP A 329 -9.21 -20.30 4.81
C ASP A 329 -9.72 -19.23 3.82
N MET A 330 -8.91 -18.21 3.53
CA MET A 330 -9.20 -17.20 2.50
C MET A 330 -9.32 -17.86 1.12
N LEU A 331 -8.38 -18.75 0.76
CA LEU A 331 -8.43 -19.46 -0.52
C LEU A 331 -9.65 -20.38 -0.64
N LYS A 332 -10.01 -21.10 0.43
CA LYS A 332 -11.25 -21.90 0.47
C LYS A 332 -12.49 -21.04 0.25
N ASN A 333 -12.58 -19.88 0.91
CA ASN A 333 -13.71 -18.96 0.71
C ASN A 333 -13.73 -18.37 -0.70
N MET A 334 -12.58 -18.23 -1.37
CA MET A 334 -12.53 -17.83 -2.78
C MET A 334 -13.08 -18.90 -3.72
N GLU A 335 -12.82 -20.18 -3.44
CA GLU A 335 -13.31 -21.33 -4.21
C GLU A 335 -14.79 -21.59 -3.91
N ASP A 336 -15.19 -21.49 -2.64
CA ASP A 336 -16.58 -21.65 -2.17
C ASP A 336 -17.03 -20.44 -1.35
N PRO A 337 -17.76 -19.49 -1.94
CA PRO A 337 -18.25 -18.31 -1.24
C PRO A 337 -19.18 -18.61 -0.06
N THR A 338 -19.72 -19.83 0.05
CA THR A 338 -20.56 -20.24 1.19
C THR A 338 -19.73 -20.63 2.42
N TYR A 339 -18.45 -20.93 2.24
CA TYR A 339 -17.52 -21.20 3.33
C TYR A 339 -17.24 -19.92 4.11
N THR A 340 -17.52 -19.91 5.42
CA THR A 340 -17.17 -18.81 6.31
C THR A 340 -15.77 -19.03 6.87
N PRO A 341 -14.78 -18.19 6.53
CA PRO A 341 -13.43 -18.35 7.01
C PRO A 341 -13.32 -18.07 8.51
N ARG A 342 -12.46 -18.83 9.18
CA ARG A 342 -12.10 -18.56 10.58
C ARG A 342 -11.27 -17.29 10.66
N THR A 343 -11.39 -16.59 11.79
CA THR A 343 -10.53 -15.46 12.12
C THR A 343 -9.72 -15.74 13.37
N PHE A 344 -8.52 -15.20 13.43
CA PHE A 344 -7.60 -15.27 14.56
C PHE A 344 -7.40 -13.87 15.12
N LEU A 345 -7.17 -13.78 16.43
CA LEU A 345 -6.78 -12.54 17.10
C LEU A 345 -5.25 -12.41 17.10
N MET A 346 -4.75 -11.25 17.54
CA MET A 346 -3.32 -10.96 17.54
C MET A 346 -2.48 -11.95 18.36
N ASP A 347 -3.03 -12.45 19.45
CA ASP A 347 -2.42 -13.44 20.35
C ASP A 347 -2.62 -14.91 19.91
N GLU A 348 -3.44 -15.14 18.87
CA GLU A 348 -3.69 -16.48 18.30
C GLU A 348 -2.83 -16.76 17.04
N LEU A 349 -1.96 -15.83 16.63
CA LEU A 349 -1.19 -15.91 15.39
C LEU A 349 -0.03 -16.91 15.45
N VAL A 350 0.38 -17.38 14.27
CA VAL A 350 1.54 -18.26 14.09
C VAL A 350 2.59 -17.57 13.23
N ALA A 351 3.85 -17.65 13.66
CA ALA A 351 4.95 -17.04 12.90
C ALA A 351 5.15 -17.73 11.54
N ASN A 352 5.55 -16.96 10.55
CA ASN A 352 5.77 -17.36 9.15
C ASN A 352 4.50 -17.73 8.35
N GLU A 353 3.31 -17.55 8.94
CA GLU A 353 2.03 -17.75 8.25
C GLU A 353 1.53 -16.45 7.59
N ASN A 354 0.76 -16.62 6.52
CA ASN A 354 0.14 -15.52 5.78
C ASN A 354 -1.33 -15.37 6.19
N TYR A 355 -1.77 -14.11 6.31
CA TYR A 355 -3.12 -13.77 6.75
C TYR A 355 -3.71 -12.64 5.92
N GLU A 356 -5.00 -12.73 5.60
CA GLU A 356 -5.81 -11.59 5.18
C GLU A 356 -6.25 -10.82 6.42
N ILE A 357 -6.03 -9.51 6.44
CA ILE A 357 -6.45 -8.66 7.56
C ILE A 357 -7.94 -8.32 7.49
N VAL A 358 -8.59 -8.40 8.65
CA VAL A 358 -9.97 -7.95 8.89
C VAL A 358 -9.93 -6.89 9.98
N ILE A 359 -10.61 -5.79 9.77
CA ILE A 359 -10.59 -4.66 10.69
C ILE A 359 -11.99 -4.28 11.19
N THR A 360 -12.05 -3.87 12.45
CA THR A 360 -13.13 -3.03 12.97
C THR A 360 -12.55 -1.69 13.32
N VAL A 361 -12.92 -0.65 12.58
CA VAL A 361 -12.38 0.70 12.76
C VAL A 361 -12.94 1.30 14.03
N LEU A 362 -12.05 1.71 14.91
CA LEU A 362 -12.38 2.25 16.24
C LEU A 362 -12.75 3.74 16.19
N LYS A 363 -13.10 4.31 17.34
CA LYS A 363 -13.33 5.76 17.52
C LYS A 363 -14.42 6.36 16.61
N GLY A 364 -15.51 5.62 16.46
CA GLY A 364 -16.64 6.06 15.63
C GLY A 364 -16.51 5.72 14.14
N GLY A 365 -15.58 4.84 13.78
CA GLY A 365 -15.43 4.35 12.42
C GLY A 365 -16.65 3.58 11.92
N ALA A 366 -16.85 3.60 10.61
CA ALA A 366 -18.02 2.98 9.98
C ALA A 366 -17.87 1.48 9.72
N PHE A 367 -16.63 0.96 9.64
CA PHE A 367 -16.37 -0.40 9.22
C PHE A 367 -16.24 -1.36 10.40
N VAL A 368 -16.97 -2.48 10.33
CA VAL A 368 -16.97 -3.54 11.35
C VAL A 368 -16.71 -4.88 10.68
N ARG A 369 -15.75 -5.66 11.17
CA ARG A 369 -15.29 -6.93 10.59
C ARG A 369 -15.06 -6.85 9.09
N TYR A 370 -14.51 -5.72 8.64
CA TYR A 370 -14.35 -5.37 7.24
C TYR A 370 -13.11 -6.05 6.66
N ARG A 371 -13.30 -6.78 5.58
CA ARG A 371 -12.22 -7.40 4.79
C ARG A 371 -11.59 -6.35 3.89
N VAL A 372 -10.43 -5.85 4.26
CA VAL A 372 -9.68 -4.85 3.47
C VAL A 372 -9.18 -5.44 2.16
N GLY A 373 -8.89 -6.74 2.18
CA GLY A 373 -8.29 -7.46 1.06
C GLY A 373 -6.77 -7.33 0.99
N ASP A 374 -6.12 -6.98 2.10
CA ASP A 374 -4.66 -6.89 2.22
C ASP A 374 -4.11 -8.13 2.93
N MET A 375 -3.00 -8.67 2.42
CA MET A 375 -2.34 -9.85 2.95
C MET A 375 -1.06 -9.46 3.68
N TYR A 376 -0.91 -9.99 4.88
CA TYR A 376 0.29 -9.82 5.70
C TYR A 376 0.87 -11.17 6.10
N ARG A 377 2.20 -11.25 6.12
CA ARG A 377 2.92 -12.36 6.74
C ARG A 377 3.28 -11.99 8.17
N CYS A 378 2.96 -12.84 9.14
CA CYS A 378 3.49 -12.74 10.48
C CYS A 378 4.94 -13.23 10.49
N LEU A 379 5.91 -12.31 10.53
CA LEU A 379 7.33 -12.64 10.48
C LEU A 379 7.79 -13.33 11.76
N ARG A 380 7.35 -12.83 12.91
CA ARG A 380 7.71 -13.30 14.25
C ARG A 380 6.69 -12.82 15.28
N LEU A 381 6.56 -13.55 16.36
CA LEU A 381 5.66 -13.19 17.47
C LEU A 381 6.32 -12.24 18.49
N LYS A 382 7.64 -12.22 18.54
CA LYS A 382 8.46 -11.37 19.41
C LYS A 382 9.76 -11.02 18.71
N ASN A 383 10.33 -9.87 19.05
CA ASN A 383 11.66 -9.47 18.61
C ASN A 383 12.54 -9.23 19.83
N GLU A 384 13.30 -10.24 20.20
CA GLU A 384 14.19 -10.19 21.37
C GLU A 384 15.33 -9.18 21.22
N GLN A 385 15.81 -8.94 19.98
CA GLN A 385 16.86 -7.99 19.70
C GLN A 385 16.44 -6.56 20.06
N ASP A 386 15.20 -6.20 19.77
CA ASP A 386 14.61 -4.89 20.04
C ASP A 386 13.83 -4.86 21.38
N ASN A 387 13.74 -6.00 22.08
CA ASN A 387 12.93 -6.21 23.29
C ASN A 387 11.45 -5.84 23.07
N ILE A 388 10.88 -6.31 21.95
CA ILE A 388 9.48 -6.08 21.60
C ILE A 388 8.70 -7.39 21.74
N HIS A 389 7.60 -7.33 22.48
CA HIS A 389 6.76 -8.49 22.81
C HIS A 389 5.50 -8.60 21.97
N LEU A 390 5.45 -7.89 20.83
CA LEU A 390 4.34 -7.87 19.88
C LEU A 390 4.73 -8.53 18.56
N PRO A 391 3.78 -9.13 17.83
CA PRO A 391 4.01 -9.69 16.51
C PRO A 391 4.45 -8.62 15.52
N GLN A 392 5.36 -9.02 14.61
CA GLN A 392 5.84 -8.18 13.53
C GLN A 392 5.45 -8.77 12.18
N PHE A 393 5.06 -7.90 11.27
CA PHE A 393 4.47 -8.27 9.99
C PHE A 393 5.22 -7.68 8.81
N GLU A 394 5.04 -8.33 7.67
CA GLU A 394 5.39 -7.81 6.35
C GLU A 394 4.13 -7.78 5.49
N TYR A 395 3.90 -6.67 4.81
CA TYR A 395 2.88 -6.60 3.78
C TYR A 395 3.33 -7.44 2.57
N ILE A 396 2.46 -8.35 2.10
CA ILE A 396 2.78 -9.23 0.96
C ILE A 396 2.23 -8.65 -0.33
N ASP A 397 0.92 -8.56 -0.43
CA ASP A 397 0.15 -8.07 -1.59
C ASP A 397 -1.34 -8.00 -1.20
N ARG A 398 -2.19 -7.79 -2.17
CA ARG A 398 -3.64 -7.96 -2.01
C ARG A 398 -4.05 -9.43 -2.17
N VAL A 399 -5.26 -9.73 -1.68
CA VAL A 399 -5.90 -11.03 -1.99
C VAL A 399 -5.88 -11.28 -3.50
N PRO A 400 -5.70 -12.53 -3.95
CA PRO A 400 -5.47 -12.82 -5.38
C PRO A 400 -6.59 -12.43 -6.36
N LYS A 401 -7.70 -11.88 -5.90
CA LYS A 401 -8.79 -11.35 -6.75
C LYS A 401 -8.46 -10.02 -7.45
N VAL A 402 -7.40 -9.35 -7.04
CA VAL A 402 -7.05 -8.01 -7.51
C VAL A 402 -5.58 -7.96 -7.91
N ILE A 403 -5.28 -7.31 -9.03
CA ILE A 403 -3.91 -6.93 -9.43
C ILE A 403 -3.72 -5.47 -9.07
N ASP A 404 -2.88 -5.21 -8.09
CA ASP A 404 -2.49 -3.86 -7.67
C ASP A 404 -1.19 -3.46 -8.37
N ILE A 405 -1.22 -2.35 -9.13
CA ILE A 405 -0.07 -1.82 -9.82
C ILE A 405 0.44 -0.58 -9.07
N ALA A 406 1.54 -0.74 -8.37
CA ALA A 406 2.26 0.31 -7.66
C ALA A 406 1.44 1.08 -6.60
N GLY A 407 0.32 0.51 -6.12
CA GLY A 407 -0.59 1.17 -5.18
C GLY A 407 -1.54 2.20 -5.80
N PHE A 408 -1.52 2.36 -7.13
CA PHE A 408 -2.35 3.36 -7.84
C PHE A 408 -3.56 2.75 -8.53
N THR A 409 -3.36 1.64 -9.22
CA THR A 409 -4.39 1.02 -10.05
C THR A 409 -4.66 -0.39 -9.56
N ARG A 410 -5.94 -0.71 -9.38
CA ARG A 410 -6.43 -2.01 -8.92
C ARG A 410 -7.32 -2.63 -9.98
N ILE A 411 -6.81 -3.64 -10.65
CA ILE A 411 -7.46 -4.31 -11.77
C ILE A 411 -8.12 -5.59 -11.26
N THR A 412 -9.43 -5.73 -11.49
CA THR A 412 -10.21 -6.91 -11.14
C THR A 412 -10.52 -7.73 -12.38
N GLU A 413 -10.93 -8.99 -12.20
CA GLU A 413 -11.43 -9.87 -13.28
C GLU A 413 -12.55 -9.20 -14.09
N ARG A 414 -13.50 -8.53 -13.39
CA ARG A 414 -14.60 -7.81 -14.04
C ARG A 414 -14.09 -6.70 -14.98
N ALA A 415 -13.03 -5.98 -14.61
CA ALA A 415 -12.46 -4.94 -15.47
C ALA A 415 -11.84 -5.52 -16.72
N ILE A 416 -11.10 -6.62 -16.60
CA ILE A 416 -10.49 -7.29 -17.75
C ILE A 416 -11.58 -7.80 -18.68
N ASN A 417 -12.61 -8.48 -18.15
CA ASN A 417 -13.73 -8.95 -18.93
C ASN A 417 -14.44 -7.80 -19.65
N LYS A 418 -14.67 -6.67 -18.97
CA LYS A 418 -15.30 -5.49 -19.58
C LYS A 418 -14.46 -4.90 -20.71
N VAL A 419 -13.14 -4.81 -20.52
CA VAL A 419 -12.23 -4.34 -21.57
C VAL A 419 -12.22 -5.28 -22.77
N ILE A 420 -12.21 -6.61 -22.55
CA ILE A 420 -12.29 -7.61 -23.62
C ILE A 420 -13.61 -7.45 -24.39
N GLU A 421 -14.75 -7.37 -23.70
CA GLU A 421 -16.06 -7.19 -24.30
C GLU A 421 -16.13 -5.95 -25.19
N VAL A 422 -15.70 -4.79 -24.66
CA VAL A 422 -15.81 -3.50 -25.37
C VAL A 422 -14.79 -3.38 -26.50
N SER A 423 -13.60 -3.97 -26.32
CA SER A 423 -12.55 -3.96 -27.35
C SER A 423 -12.90 -4.83 -28.57
N ARG A 424 -13.86 -5.75 -28.44
CA ARG A 424 -14.23 -6.75 -29.46
C ARG A 424 -13.04 -7.52 -30.01
N LEU A 425 -12.00 -7.69 -29.18
CA LEU A 425 -10.86 -8.51 -29.54
C LEU A 425 -11.26 -9.99 -29.53
N PRO A 426 -10.71 -10.82 -30.43
CA PRO A 426 -11.06 -12.23 -30.54
C PRO A 426 -10.33 -13.05 -29.45
N ILE A 427 -10.62 -12.74 -28.17
CA ILE A 427 -10.05 -13.45 -27.02
C ILE A 427 -11.04 -14.53 -26.59
N ALA A 428 -10.62 -15.78 -26.67
CA ALA A 428 -11.40 -16.95 -26.31
C ALA A 428 -11.33 -17.24 -24.80
N ASP A 429 -10.13 -17.17 -24.23
CA ASP A 429 -9.90 -17.38 -22.80
C ASP A 429 -8.67 -16.61 -22.33
N TRP A 430 -8.50 -16.38 -21.00
CA TRP A 430 -7.42 -15.60 -20.45
C TRP A 430 -7.20 -15.86 -18.95
N PHE A 431 -6.01 -15.53 -18.48
CA PHE A 431 -5.70 -15.27 -17.07
C PHE A 431 -4.66 -14.14 -16.96
N ALA A 432 -4.55 -13.54 -15.79
CA ALA A 432 -3.66 -12.41 -15.56
C ALA A 432 -2.91 -12.50 -14.23
N ARG A 433 -1.68 -12.01 -14.20
CA ARG A 433 -0.86 -11.97 -13.00
C ARG A 433 -0.08 -10.65 -12.88
N LYS A 434 0.08 -10.14 -11.65
CA LYS A 434 1.06 -9.10 -11.34
C LYS A 434 2.47 -9.67 -11.48
N GLN A 435 3.32 -8.94 -12.19
CA GLN A 435 4.74 -9.26 -12.32
C GLN A 435 5.59 -7.99 -12.19
N TYR A 436 6.90 -8.15 -12.13
CA TYR A 436 7.86 -7.07 -12.05
C TYR A 436 8.90 -7.20 -13.17
N ASP A 437 9.28 -6.07 -13.76
CA ASP A 437 10.38 -6.02 -14.72
C ASP A 437 11.75 -6.00 -14.02
N ASP A 438 12.83 -6.00 -14.79
CA ASP A 438 14.21 -5.94 -14.27
C ASP A 438 14.51 -4.67 -13.47
N GLN A 439 13.68 -3.65 -13.60
CA GLN A 439 13.75 -2.40 -12.85
C GLN A 439 12.79 -2.40 -11.64
N LYS A 440 12.25 -3.57 -11.28
CA LYS A 440 11.29 -3.75 -10.17
C LYS A 440 9.99 -2.95 -10.34
N ARG A 441 9.60 -2.60 -11.57
CA ARG A 441 8.34 -1.91 -11.83
C ARG A 441 7.24 -2.94 -12.03
N SER A 442 6.14 -2.78 -11.29
CA SER A 442 5.00 -3.68 -11.39
C SER A 442 4.22 -3.46 -12.69
N PHE A 443 3.77 -4.55 -13.30
CA PHE A 443 2.89 -4.55 -14.45
C PHE A 443 1.92 -5.73 -14.39
N MET A 444 0.80 -5.63 -15.09
CA MET A 444 -0.10 -6.75 -15.33
C MET A 444 0.39 -7.54 -16.54
N HIS A 445 0.64 -8.82 -16.36
CA HIS A 445 0.89 -9.75 -17.46
C HIS A 445 -0.40 -10.51 -17.76
N LEU A 446 -0.94 -10.29 -18.94
CA LEU A 446 -2.16 -10.92 -19.45
C LEU A 446 -1.78 -12.05 -20.41
N TYR A 447 -2.25 -13.24 -20.13
CA TYR A 447 -2.09 -14.43 -20.96
C TYR A 447 -3.44 -14.69 -21.64
N VAL A 448 -3.45 -14.76 -22.98
CA VAL A 448 -4.71 -14.83 -23.75
C VAL A 448 -4.65 -15.95 -24.78
N GLU A 449 -5.74 -16.69 -24.87
CA GLU A 449 -6.06 -17.53 -26.02
C GLU A 449 -6.88 -16.72 -27.04
N ILE A 450 -6.53 -16.81 -28.31
CA ILE A 450 -7.25 -16.13 -29.39
C ILE A 450 -8.08 -17.11 -30.22
N ASP A 451 -9.20 -16.62 -30.79
CA ASP A 451 -10.02 -17.38 -31.69
C ASP A 451 -9.32 -17.68 -33.03
N GLU A 452 -9.71 -18.78 -33.70
CA GLU A 452 -9.11 -19.27 -34.96
C GLU A 452 -8.97 -18.21 -36.08
N ALA A 453 -9.92 -17.28 -36.15
CA ALA A 453 -9.92 -16.23 -37.17
C ALA A 453 -8.69 -15.28 -37.10
N ALA A 454 -7.93 -15.32 -36.00
CA ALA A 454 -6.77 -14.46 -35.77
C ALA A 454 -5.44 -15.23 -35.77
N GLU A 455 -5.46 -16.55 -35.95
CA GLU A 455 -4.24 -17.36 -36.01
C GLU A 455 -3.41 -17.01 -37.27
N GLY A 456 -2.11 -16.83 -37.07
CA GLY A 456 -1.14 -16.54 -38.16
C GLY A 456 -0.54 -15.14 -38.20
N ARG A 457 -0.92 -14.23 -37.27
CA ARG A 457 -0.41 -12.86 -37.19
C ARG A 457 0.45 -12.57 -35.95
N GLY A 458 0.95 -13.55 -35.29
CA GLY A 458 1.79 -13.64 -34.08
C GLY A 458 2.11 -12.32 -33.35
N GLU A 459 3.20 -11.64 -33.72
CA GLU A 459 3.68 -10.46 -32.99
C GLU A 459 2.81 -9.22 -33.20
N PHE A 460 2.26 -9.06 -34.41
CA PHE A 460 1.32 -7.98 -34.69
C PHE A 460 0.04 -8.09 -33.85
N THR A 461 -0.46 -9.32 -33.67
CA THR A 461 -1.66 -9.56 -32.86
C THR A 461 -1.41 -9.25 -31.39
N ARG A 462 -0.25 -9.64 -30.83
CA ARG A 462 0.14 -9.33 -29.43
C ARG A 462 0.19 -7.83 -29.21
N GLN A 463 0.86 -7.10 -30.09
CA GLN A 463 0.97 -5.66 -30.03
C GLN A 463 -0.40 -4.98 -30.12
N LEU A 464 -1.24 -5.43 -31.05
CA LEU A 464 -2.59 -4.90 -31.24
C LEU A 464 -3.46 -5.11 -29.99
N ILE A 465 -3.45 -6.31 -29.40
CA ILE A 465 -4.19 -6.61 -28.17
C ILE A 465 -3.71 -5.71 -27.04
N ARG A 466 -2.41 -5.63 -26.84
CA ARG A 466 -1.83 -4.76 -25.81
C ARG A 466 -2.26 -3.30 -25.99
N ASP A 467 -2.11 -2.76 -27.18
CA ASP A 467 -2.38 -1.35 -27.46
C ASP A 467 -3.88 -1.03 -27.33
N HIS A 468 -4.75 -1.92 -27.80
CA HIS A 468 -6.20 -1.79 -27.63
C HIS A 468 -6.58 -1.85 -26.15
N MET A 469 -6.16 -2.88 -25.41
CA MET A 469 -6.50 -3.00 -23.99
C MET A 469 -5.98 -1.81 -23.18
N SER A 470 -4.77 -1.32 -23.47
CA SER A 470 -4.23 -0.11 -22.84
C SER A 470 -5.10 1.13 -23.07
N ILE A 471 -5.66 1.29 -24.27
CA ILE A 471 -6.58 2.40 -24.59
C ILE A 471 -7.83 2.30 -23.70
N TYR A 472 -8.42 1.12 -23.60
CA TYR A 472 -9.64 0.92 -22.82
C TYR A 472 -9.38 1.04 -21.33
N PHE A 473 -8.28 0.51 -20.80
CA PHE A 473 -7.90 0.74 -19.41
C PHE A 473 -7.73 2.22 -19.09
N ARG A 474 -7.11 3.02 -19.97
CA ARG A 474 -6.99 4.48 -19.78
C ARG A 474 -8.34 5.20 -19.81
N HIS A 475 -9.30 4.66 -20.54
CA HIS A 475 -10.64 5.24 -20.61
C HIS A 475 -11.45 4.96 -19.37
N TYR A 476 -11.31 3.77 -18.79
CA TYR A 476 -12.05 3.34 -17.62
C TYR A 476 -11.37 3.63 -16.29
N ASP A 477 -10.04 3.80 -16.28
CA ASP A 477 -9.22 3.99 -15.09
C ASP A 477 -8.35 5.25 -15.22
N HIS A 478 -8.75 6.31 -14.53
CA HIS A 478 -7.99 7.57 -14.53
C HIS A 478 -6.59 7.40 -13.97
N ASP A 479 -6.43 6.57 -12.94
CA ASP A 479 -5.15 6.34 -12.27
C ASP A 479 -4.20 5.53 -13.18
N TYR A 480 -4.72 4.62 -14.02
CA TYR A 480 -3.95 3.91 -15.04
C TYR A 480 -3.30 4.87 -16.06
N HIS A 481 -3.98 5.94 -16.43
CA HIS A 481 -3.42 6.95 -17.32
C HIS A 481 -2.21 7.65 -16.72
N ASP A 482 -2.25 7.96 -15.44
CA ASP A 482 -1.16 8.63 -14.74
C ASP A 482 0.01 7.71 -14.42
N LEU A 483 -0.22 6.40 -14.26
CA LEU A 483 0.82 5.39 -14.09
C LEU A 483 1.88 5.45 -15.17
N LYS A 484 1.48 5.54 -16.44
CA LYS A 484 2.43 5.64 -17.57
C LYS A 484 3.30 6.88 -17.47
N LYS A 485 2.73 8.01 -17.05
CA LYS A 485 3.48 9.25 -16.85
C LYS A 485 4.43 9.17 -15.66
N LEU A 486 4.03 8.47 -14.57
CA LEU A 486 4.79 8.38 -13.33
C LEU A 486 5.88 7.32 -13.41
N LEU A 487 5.57 6.15 -13.95
CA LEU A 487 6.50 5.02 -14.01
C LEU A 487 7.29 4.97 -15.32
N GLY A 488 6.87 5.72 -16.36
CA GLY A 488 7.55 5.76 -17.65
C GLY A 488 7.41 4.50 -18.51
N ILE A 489 6.49 3.58 -18.12
CA ILE A 489 6.25 2.33 -18.84
C ILE A 489 4.76 2.09 -19.07
N GLU A 490 4.47 1.21 -20.03
CA GLU A 490 3.15 0.62 -20.18
C GLU A 490 2.99 -0.51 -19.15
N PRO A 491 2.05 -0.40 -18.19
CA PRO A 491 1.92 -1.39 -17.12
C PRO A 491 1.16 -2.65 -17.56
N LEU A 492 1.15 -2.96 -18.85
CA LEU A 492 0.51 -4.14 -19.44
C LEU A 492 1.46 -4.86 -20.40
N GLN A 493 1.63 -6.16 -20.17
CA GLN A 493 2.24 -7.08 -21.12
C GLN A 493 1.24 -8.16 -21.52
N VAL A 494 1.38 -8.70 -22.74
CA VAL A 494 0.49 -9.73 -23.28
C VAL A 494 1.32 -10.90 -23.79
N THR A 495 0.93 -12.12 -23.42
CA THR A 495 1.42 -13.36 -23.99
C THR A 495 0.27 -14.10 -24.68
N LEU A 496 0.49 -14.50 -25.92
CA LEU A 496 -0.45 -15.33 -26.66
C LEU A 496 -0.23 -16.80 -26.28
N LEU A 497 -1.32 -17.47 -25.97
CA LEU A 497 -1.36 -18.88 -25.68
C LEU A 497 -1.93 -19.65 -26.87
N THR A 498 -1.55 -20.92 -27.00
CA THR A 498 -2.16 -21.86 -27.94
C THR A 498 -3.61 -22.09 -27.51
N ARG A 499 -4.52 -22.06 -28.47
CA ARG A 499 -5.96 -22.26 -28.23
C ARG A 499 -6.22 -23.58 -27.53
N GLY A 500 -7.09 -23.54 -26.52
CA GLY A 500 -7.50 -24.69 -25.72
C GLY A 500 -6.51 -25.16 -24.67
N ILE A 501 -5.33 -24.51 -24.54
CA ILE A 501 -4.30 -24.92 -23.57
C ILE A 501 -4.75 -24.72 -22.12
N ILE A 502 -5.56 -23.70 -21.83
CA ILE A 502 -6.11 -23.46 -20.49
C ILE A 502 -7.06 -24.60 -20.10
N ALA A 503 -7.91 -25.03 -21.04
CA ALA A 503 -8.82 -26.16 -20.83
C ALA A 503 -8.05 -27.49 -20.71
N GLU A 504 -7.03 -27.71 -21.54
CA GLU A 504 -6.16 -28.89 -21.48
C GLU A 504 -5.40 -28.96 -20.14
N TYR A 505 -4.89 -27.82 -19.67
CA TYR A 505 -4.27 -27.73 -18.34
C TYR A 505 -5.21 -28.16 -17.23
N ALA A 506 -6.45 -27.64 -17.25
CA ALA A 506 -7.47 -28.00 -16.27
C ALA A 506 -7.81 -29.50 -16.29
N GLN A 507 -7.88 -30.11 -17.49
CA GLN A 507 -8.11 -31.55 -17.62
C GLN A 507 -6.96 -32.38 -17.05
N LYS A 508 -5.69 -31.99 -17.32
CA LYS A 508 -4.51 -32.72 -16.87
C LYS A 508 -4.26 -32.58 -15.37
N THR A 509 -4.53 -31.44 -14.79
CA THR A 509 -4.26 -31.16 -13.37
C THR A 509 -5.46 -31.40 -12.45
N GLY A 510 -6.65 -31.59 -13.02
CA GLY A 510 -7.90 -31.72 -12.28
C GLY A 510 -8.42 -30.41 -11.69
N LYS A 511 -7.76 -29.28 -11.96
CA LYS A 511 -8.14 -27.94 -11.46
C LYS A 511 -7.95 -26.88 -12.55
N PRO A 512 -8.91 -25.95 -12.72
CA PRO A 512 -8.72 -24.80 -13.60
C PRO A 512 -7.64 -23.88 -13.05
N ILE A 513 -6.87 -23.25 -13.93
CA ILE A 513 -5.94 -22.20 -13.55
C ILE A 513 -6.74 -20.99 -13.00
N ARG A 514 -6.24 -20.38 -11.94
CA ARG A 514 -6.90 -19.18 -11.37
C ARG A 514 -6.81 -18.02 -12.36
N ARG A 515 -7.94 -17.33 -12.59
CA ARG A 515 -8.01 -16.18 -13.51
C ARG A 515 -7.11 -15.02 -13.11
N MET A 516 -7.10 -14.70 -11.81
CA MET A 516 -6.35 -13.58 -11.27
C MET A 516 -5.23 -14.08 -10.37
N ASN A 517 -4.03 -13.58 -10.59
CA ASN A 517 -2.85 -13.92 -9.81
C ASN A 517 -2.67 -15.44 -9.56
N PRO A 518 -2.71 -16.30 -10.58
CA PRO A 518 -2.39 -17.71 -10.39
C PRO A 518 -0.96 -17.86 -9.83
N PRO A 519 -0.67 -18.91 -9.05
CA PRO A 519 0.69 -19.22 -8.62
C PRO A 519 1.67 -19.29 -9.81
N GLN A 520 2.89 -18.81 -9.62
CA GLN A 520 3.89 -18.81 -10.71
C GLN A 520 4.14 -20.22 -11.25
N GLN A 521 4.11 -21.22 -10.36
CA GLN A 521 4.31 -22.61 -10.76
C GLN A 521 3.22 -23.12 -11.70
N GLU A 522 1.96 -22.72 -11.51
CA GLU A 522 0.86 -23.09 -12.41
C GLU A 522 1.07 -22.52 -13.81
N ILE A 523 1.53 -21.25 -13.90
CA ILE A 523 1.84 -20.61 -15.20
C ILE A 523 3.00 -21.35 -15.89
N VAL A 524 4.06 -21.65 -15.15
CA VAL A 524 5.21 -22.39 -15.68
C VAL A 524 4.78 -23.76 -16.19
N ASN A 525 3.97 -24.51 -15.43
CA ASN A 525 3.46 -25.81 -15.82
C ASN A 525 2.58 -25.74 -17.09
N LEU A 526 1.73 -24.70 -17.19
CA LEU A 526 0.90 -24.49 -18.39
C LEU A 526 1.77 -24.18 -19.62
N LEU A 527 2.78 -23.33 -19.48
CA LEU A 527 3.69 -23.01 -20.59
C LEU A 527 4.56 -24.22 -21.01
N TYR A 528 4.98 -25.07 -20.08
CA TYR A 528 5.64 -26.35 -20.40
C TYR A 528 4.70 -27.29 -21.15
N LEU A 529 3.43 -27.36 -20.76
CA LEU A 529 2.43 -28.12 -21.46
C LEU A 529 2.28 -27.65 -22.93
N GLN A 530 2.17 -26.35 -23.13
CA GLN A 530 2.07 -25.71 -24.44
C GLN A 530 3.28 -26.05 -25.33
N ASN A 531 4.48 -26.08 -24.78
CA ASN A 531 5.70 -26.39 -25.52
C ASN A 531 5.94 -27.91 -25.77
N GLY A 532 5.02 -28.78 -25.33
CA GLY A 532 5.13 -30.21 -25.47
C GLY A 532 6.17 -30.88 -24.55
N GLU A 533 6.68 -30.19 -23.54
CA GLU A 533 7.73 -30.64 -22.64
C GLU A 533 7.21 -31.37 -21.40
N MET A 534 5.93 -31.27 -21.07
CA MET A 534 5.30 -31.98 -19.94
C MET A 534 5.24 -33.53 -20.08
N GLY A 535 5.57 -34.08 -21.22
CA GLY A 535 5.56 -35.53 -21.47
C GLY A 535 6.86 -36.26 -21.18
N ARG A 536 7.96 -35.55 -20.85
CA ARG A 536 9.31 -36.18 -20.73
C ARG A 536 9.92 -36.13 -19.31
N GLY A 537 9.24 -35.53 -18.34
CA GLY A 537 9.75 -35.37 -16.98
C GLY A 537 8.81 -35.88 -15.86
N GLY A 538 7.93 -36.83 -16.15
CA GLY A 538 6.89 -37.27 -15.24
C GLY A 538 7.30 -38.30 -14.21
N ASP A 539 8.26 -38.01 -13.31
CA ASP A 539 8.40 -38.79 -12.05
C ASP A 539 9.12 -38.03 -10.89
N GLY A 540 9.30 -36.71 -11.00
CA GLY A 540 10.15 -35.97 -10.05
C GLY A 540 9.52 -34.82 -9.26
N PHE A 541 8.23 -34.46 -9.44
CA PHE A 541 7.66 -33.25 -8.80
C PHE A 541 6.35 -33.47 -8.01
N CYS A 542 6.21 -34.63 -7.38
CA CYS A 542 5.22 -34.84 -6.30
C CYS A 542 5.96 -35.32 -5.05
N ARG A 543 6.57 -34.37 -4.32
CA ARG A 543 6.83 -34.49 -2.87
C ARG A 543 6.93 -33.11 -2.25
#